data_644121c1c3af25f69a24c33f869605b1
#
_entry.id   644121c1c3af25f69a24c33f869605b1
#
_cell.length_a   1.000
_cell.length_b   1.000
_cell.length_c   1.000
_cell.angle_alpha   90.00
_cell.angle_beta   90.00
_cell.angle_gamma   90.00
#
_symmetry.space_group_name_H-M   'P 1'
#
loop_
_entity.id
_entity.type
_entity.pdbx_description
1 polymer ?
#
loop_
_entity_poly.entity_id
_entity_poly.type
_entity_poly.pdbx_seq_one_letter_code
_entity_poly.pdbx_strand_id
1 'polypeptide(L)'
;MTGRRFFDRHFPVRPNLEQLKHQAKDLLRAARKGDATAVNELQKHHPETINPGQAKLADAQLALARSYGLPSWPRLVTACKMTDAIWRGDVESVRALVVKDPRLLHEAARGLADSNWGPPMSYAANVGQDAIIQMLRDLGATDVQHAFDRACLQGQIETARRLHAMGARPLAGSVMGPCETLNPAGLSLLFELGAEFADEHGDRLAPIGLLLQTYCRTPKGKHGCLELMVEKGVSLPDTPPMAVHRGRIDLLEAHLRRDPHLLTRTFPHEEIYPSELGCSTDQSLALHGTPLAGTTLLHICVDFDEIEIARWLIEQGADVNVKAAVDADGFGSHTPLFGCVVSQPNRCGRQGDAAFARLLLGHGADPNVRASLRKRLRFVADETMHEYRDVTPLAWGERFHDQGWVNRAVMKLIVERGGKP
;
A
#
# COMPACT_ATOMS: atom_id res chain seq x y z
N MET A 1 -2.16 -17.22 -12.51
CA MET A 1 -1.32 -16.64 -11.43
C MET A 1 0.15 -16.83 -11.78
N THR A 2 0.76 -15.85 -12.41
CA THR A 2 2.22 -15.83 -12.65
C THR A 2 2.89 -15.54 -11.33
N GLY A 3 3.68 -16.49 -10.81
CA GLY A 3 4.38 -16.36 -9.53
C GLY A 3 5.18 -15.06 -9.48
N ARG A 4 4.80 -14.15 -8.58
CA ARG A 4 5.59 -12.94 -8.31
C ARG A 4 6.98 -13.37 -7.89
N ARG A 5 7.99 -13.01 -8.67
CA ARG A 5 9.39 -13.13 -8.25
C ARG A 5 9.63 -12.07 -7.19
N PHE A 6 9.74 -12.48 -5.94
CA PHE A 6 10.20 -11.60 -4.87
C PHE A 6 11.70 -11.37 -5.06
N PHE A 7 12.06 -10.14 -5.40
CA PHE A 7 13.45 -9.70 -5.37
C PHE A 7 13.81 -9.28 -3.95
N ASP A 8 15.07 -9.40 -3.57
CA ASP A 8 15.52 -9.06 -2.21
C ASP A 8 15.29 -7.59 -1.87
N ARG A 9 15.23 -6.72 -2.89
CA ARG A 9 14.95 -5.29 -2.75
C ARG A 9 13.80 -4.86 -3.65
N HIS A 10 12.92 -4.03 -3.09
CA HIS A 10 11.90 -3.36 -3.89
C HIS A 10 12.50 -2.19 -4.67
N PHE A 11 12.41 -2.20 -6.00
CA PHE A 11 12.85 -1.09 -6.83
C PHE A 11 11.83 0.05 -6.74
N PRO A 12 12.22 1.24 -6.26
CA PRO A 12 11.28 2.34 -6.08
C PRO A 12 10.54 2.73 -7.35
N VAL A 13 9.35 3.30 -7.20
CA VAL A 13 8.59 3.86 -8.32
C VAL A 13 9.39 4.96 -8.99
N ARG A 14 9.91 5.91 -8.22
CA ARG A 14 10.84 6.95 -8.68
C ARG A 14 12.21 6.73 -8.02
N PRO A 15 13.10 5.93 -8.64
CA PRO A 15 14.40 5.63 -8.07
C PRO A 15 15.35 6.82 -8.19
N ASN A 16 16.13 7.06 -7.13
CA ASN A 16 17.16 8.09 -7.12
C ASN A 16 18.51 7.49 -7.53
N LEU A 17 19.01 7.89 -8.70
CA LEU A 17 20.25 7.34 -9.25
C LEU A 17 21.48 7.63 -8.36
N GLU A 18 21.58 8.82 -7.76
CA GLU A 18 22.71 9.17 -6.89
C GLU A 18 22.72 8.31 -5.62
N GLN A 19 21.54 8.10 -5.02
CA GLN A 19 21.41 7.19 -3.88
C GLN A 19 21.85 5.77 -4.25
N LEU A 20 21.44 5.26 -5.41
CA LEU A 20 21.84 3.94 -5.89
C LEU A 20 23.35 3.83 -6.16
N LYS A 21 23.98 4.89 -6.67
CA LYS A 21 25.45 4.96 -6.80
C LYS A 21 26.13 4.91 -5.44
N HIS A 22 25.59 5.57 -4.42
CA HIS A 22 26.11 5.49 -3.05
C HIS A 22 25.96 4.08 -2.47
N GLN A 23 24.80 3.47 -2.62
CA GLN A 23 24.56 2.09 -2.17
C GLN A 23 25.55 1.10 -2.80
N ALA A 24 25.84 1.22 -4.10
CA ALA A 24 26.82 0.36 -4.76
C ALA A 24 28.24 0.54 -4.19
N LYS A 25 28.63 1.79 -3.90
CA LYS A 25 29.94 2.06 -3.26
C LYS A 25 30.01 1.52 -1.83
N ASP A 26 28.91 1.64 -1.08
CA ASP A 26 28.84 1.15 0.30
C ASP A 26 28.84 -0.37 0.35
N LEU A 27 28.12 -1.04 -0.56
CA LEU A 27 28.16 -2.49 -0.73
C LEU A 27 29.60 -2.98 -1.01
N LEU A 28 30.29 -2.33 -1.96
CA LEU A 28 31.68 -2.66 -2.27
C LEU A 28 32.60 -2.49 -1.06
N ARG A 29 32.46 -1.37 -0.34
CA ARG A 29 33.30 -1.05 0.82
C ARG A 29 33.08 -2.04 1.95
N ALA A 30 31.83 -2.41 2.23
CA ALA A 30 31.48 -3.39 3.25
C ALA A 30 31.97 -4.80 2.87
N ALA A 31 31.76 -5.24 1.63
CA ALA A 31 32.21 -6.53 1.15
C ALA A 31 33.73 -6.67 1.22
N ARG A 32 34.51 -5.65 0.82
CA ARG A 32 35.97 -5.63 0.93
C ARG A 32 36.50 -5.70 2.38
N LYS A 33 35.69 -5.20 3.34
CA LYS A 33 36.00 -5.30 4.78
C LYS A 33 35.60 -6.66 5.39
N GLY A 34 35.02 -7.55 4.61
CA GLY A 34 34.56 -8.85 5.07
C GLY A 34 33.24 -8.85 5.83
N ASP A 35 32.40 -7.80 5.70
CA ASP A 35 31.06 -7.81 6.25
C ASP A 35 30.25 -8.97 5.64
N ALA A 36 29.79 -9.89 6.50
CA ALA A 36 29.15 -11.13 6.07
C ALA A 36 27.89 -10.90 5.23
N THR A 37 27.10 -9.88 5.58
CA THR A 37 25.86 -9.53 4.86
C THR A 37 26.18 -9.01 3.46
N ALA A 38 27.13 -8.08 3.37
CA ALA A 38 27.55 -7.50 2.09
C ALA A 38 28.22 -8.52 1.17
N VAL A 39 29.02 -9.42 1.74
CA VAL A 39 29.65 -10.54 1.00
C VAL A 39 28.58 -11.48 0.45
N ASN A 40 27.61 -11.87 1.28
CA ASN A 40 26.50 -12.72 0.86
C ASN A 40 25.65 -12.06 -0.24
N GLU A 41 25.31 -10.77 -0.11
CA GLU A 41 24.56 -10.02 -1.13
C GLU A 41 25.32 -9.96 -2.46
N LEU A 42 26.63 -9.68 -2.42
CA LEU A 42 27.48 -9.66 -3.60
C LEU A 42 27.50 -11.04 -4.29
N GLN A 43 27.72 -12.13 -3.54
CA GLN A 43 27.78 -13.49 -4.08
C GLN A 43 26.44 -13.98 -4.61
N LYS A 44 25.34 -13.67 -3.92
CA LYS A 44 23.98 -14.09 -4.31
C LYS A 44 23.54 -13.50 -5.65
N HIS A 45 23.91 -12.24 -5.91
CA HIS A 45 23.43 -11.50 -7.08
C HIS A 45 24.46 -11.37 -8.21
N HIS A 46 25.73 -11.70 -7.98
CA HIS A 46 26.72 -11.74 -9.07
C HIS A 46 26.69 -13.11 -9.78
N PRO A 47 26.81 -13.14 -11.15
CA PRO A 47 26.75 -14.39 -11.90
C PRO A 47 27.97 -15.29 -11.70
N GLU A 48 29.07 -14.73 -11.25
CA GLU A 48 30.34 -15.43 -11.02
C GLU A 48 30.71 -15.35 -9.55
N THR A 49 31.46 -16.36 -9.05
CA THR A 49 32.05 -16.33 -7.71
C THR A 49 33.17 -15.31 -7.68
N ILE A 50 32.98 -14.23 -6.89
CA ILE A 50 33.95 -13.14 -6.77
C ILE A 50 34.68 -13.24 -5.43
N ASN A 51 35.99 -13.05 -5.44
CA ASN A 51 36.73 -12.77 -4.21
C ASN A 51 36.38 -11.37 -3.70
N PRO A 52 35.72 -11.23 -2.52
CA PRO A 52 35.24 -9.92 -2.02
C PRO A 52 36.36 -8.88 -1.91
N GLY A 53 37.60 -9.31 -1.54
CA GLY A 53 38.75 -8.41 -1.44
C GLY A 53 39.24 -7.85 -2.77
N GLN A 54 38.93 -8.50 -3.90
CA GLN A 54 39.30 -8.09 -5.24
C GLN A 54 38.12 -7.49 -6.04
N ALA A 55 36.93 -7.48 -5.47
CA ALA A 55 35.70 -6.97 -6.10
C ALA A 55 35.91 -5.51 -6.59
N LYS A 56 35.39 -5.20 -7.78
CA LYS A 56 35.41 -3.87 -8.39
C LYS A 56 34.06 -3.19 -8.21
N LEU A 57 34.00 -1.87 -8.48
CA LEU A 57 32.74 -1.13 -8.41
C LEU A 57 31.70 -1.69 -9.40
N ALA A 58 32.12 -2.15 -10.56
CA ALA A 58 31.23 -2.78 -11.55
C ALA A 58 30.54 -4.03 -11.01
N ASP A 59 31.24 -4.83 -10.20
CA ASP A 59 30.68 -6.05 -9.60
C ASP A 59 29.59 -5.71 -8.57
N ALA A 60 29.86 -4.72 -7.71
CA ALA A 60 28.87 -4.24 -6.74
C ALA A 60 27.68 -3.57 -7.43
N GLN A 61 27.89 -2.82 -8.52
CA GLN A 61 26.84 -2.23 -9.32
C GLN A 61 25.96 -3.32 -9.98
N LEU A 62 26.56 -4.37 -10.52
CA LEU A 62 25.83 -5.48 -11.12
C LEU A 62 25.01 -6.24 -10.06
N ALA A 63 25.63 -6.58 -8.94
CA ALA A 63 24.95 -7.25 -7.84
C ALA A 63 23.77 -6.41 -7.31
N LEU A 64 23.98 -5.11 -7.11
CA LEU A 64 22.92 -4.20 -6.69
C LEU A 64 21.78 -4.11 -7.72
N ALA A 65 22.08 -3.98 -9.03
CA ALA A 65 21.05 -3.96 -10.06
C ALA A 65 20.21 -5.24 -10.03
N ARG A 66 20.84 -6.39 -9.87
CA ARG A 66 20.17 -7.70 -9.83
C ARG A 66 19.36 -7.92 -8.55
N SER A 67 19.79 -7.39 -7.41
CA SER A 67 19.03 -7.44 -6.16
C SER A 67 17.70 -6.68 -6.27
N TYR A 68 17.64 -5.69 -7.18
CA TYR A 68 16.40 -4.99 -7.57
C TYR A 68 15.65 -5.65 -8.75
N GLY A 69 16.13 -6.78 -9.26
CA GLY A 69 15.50 -7.49 -10.39
C GLY A 69 15.88 -7.00 -11.78
N LEU A 70 16.82 -6.07 -11.90
CA LEU A 70 17.28 -5.56 -13.20
C LEU A 70 18.49 -6.34 -13.72
N PRO A 71 18.59 -6.60 -15.02
CA PRO A 71 19.64 -7.47 -15.56
C PRO A 71 21.03 -6.87 -15.46
N SER A 72 21.16 -5.54 -15.42
CA SER A 72 22.46 -4.86 -15.44
C SER A 72 22.39 -3.44 -14.89
N TRP A 73 23.54 -2.91 -14.47
CA TRP A 73 23.66 -1.52 -14.05
C TRP A 73 23.29 -0.48 -15.12
N PRO A 74 23.71 -0.61 -16.40
CA PRO A 74 23.26 0.30 -17.45
C PRO A 74 21.72 0.32 -17.60
N ARG A 75 21.04 -0.84 -17.49
CA ARG A 75 19.58 -0.90 -17.55
C ARG A 75 18.93 -0.18 -16.37
N LEU A 76 19.48 -0.35 -15.16
CA LEU A 76 19.06 0.39 -13.96
C LEU A 76 19.21 1.91 -14.16
N VAL A 77 20.35 2.37 -14.67
CA VAL A 77 20.59 3.79 -14.95
C VAL A 77 19.59 4.34 -15.97
N THR A 78 19.28 3.57 -17.02
CA THR A 78 18.26 3.96 -18.01
C THR A 78 16.88 4.07 -17.38
N ALA A 79 16.50 3.10 -16.54
CA ALA A 79 15.22 3.14 -15.82
C ALA A 79 15.12 4.39 -14.90
N CYS A 80 16.19 4.71 -14.16
CA CYS A 80 16.21 5.91 -13.33
C CYS A 80 16.06 7.20 -14.16
N LYS A 81 16.77 7.31 -15.28
CA LYS A 81 16.69 8.49 -16.17
C LYS A 81 15.31 8.62 -16.79
N MET A 82 14.74 7.52 -17.30
CA MET A 82 13.41 7.50 -17.89
C MET A 82 12.34 7.94 -16.89
N THR A 83 12.30 7.30 -15.75
CA THR A 83 11.28 7.59 -14.72
C THR A 83 11.43 9.01 -14.15
N ASP A 84 12.66 9.47 -13.89
CA ASP A 84 12.87 10.84 -13.40
C ASP A 84 12.51 11.91 -14.45
N ALA A 85 12.84 11.69 -15.73
CA ALA A 85 12.46 12.60 -16.82
C ALA A 85 10.93 12.67 -16.96
N ILE A 86 10.22 11.53 -16.87
CA ILE A 86 8.74 11.51 -16.89
C ILE A 86 8.17 12.29 -15.71
N TRP A 87 8.65 12.03 -14.48
CA TRP A 87 8.18 12.75 -13.29
C TRP A 87 8.37 14.28 -13.38
N ARG A 88 9.41 14.74 -14.06
CA ARG A 88 9.69 16.17 -14.27
C ARG A 88 8.96 16.78 -15.46
N GLY A 89 8.25 15.97 -16.26
CA GLY A 89 7.64 16.42 -17.51
C GLY A 89 8.66 16.78 -18.60
N ASP A 90 9.89 16.23 -18.53
CA ASP A 90 10.99 16.54 -19.44
C ASP A 90 10.85 15.73 -20.74
N VAL A 91 10.04 16.27 -21.66
CA VAL A 91 9.70 15.64 -22.95
C VAL A 91 10.97 15.34 -23.77
N GLU A 92 11.92 16.26 -23.80
CA GLU A 92 13.12 16.11 -24.63
C GLU A 92 14.06 15.02 -24.12
N SER A 93 14.22 14.90 -22.80
CA SER A 93 15.00 13.81 -22.22
C SER A 93 14.36 12.44 -22.49
N VAL A 94 13.03 12.32 -22.38
CA VAL A 94 12.31 11.07 -22.70
C VAL A 94 12.45 10.74 -24.18
N ARG A 95 12.26 11.74 -25.08
CA ARG A 95 12.45 11.58 -26.53
C ARG A 95 13.86 11.09 -26.86
N ALA A 96 14.90 11.71 -26.30
CA ALA A 96 16.30 11.35 -26.55
C ALA A 96 16.59 9.90 -26.14
N LEU A 97 16.02 9.43 -25.02
CA LEU A 97 16.17 8.04 -24.58
C LEU A 97 15.52 7.06 -25.57
N VAL A 98 14.29 7.32 -26.00
CA VAL A 98 13.52 6.45 -26.88
C VAL A 98 14.11 6.46 -28.30
N VAL A 99 14.52 7.62 -28.83
CA VAL A 99 15.16 7.71 -30.15
C VAL A 99 16.51 6.97 -30.17
N LYS A 100 17.27 7.03 -29.07
CA LYS A 100 18.53 6.30 -28.94
C LYS A 100 18.32 4.77 -28.86
N ASP A 101 17.29 4.32 -28.19
CA ASP A 101 16.92 2.90 -28.06
C ASP A 101 15.40 2.75 -28.22
N PRO A 102 14.90 2.52 -29.45
CA PRO A 102 13.47 2.41 -29.74
C PRO A 102 12.75 1.29 -28.97
N ARG A 103 13.45 0.27 -28.47
CA ARG A 103 12.85 -0.80 -27.65
C ARG A 103 12.24 -0.25 -26.36
N LEU A 104 12.82 0.86 -25.82
CA LEU A 104 12.31 1.52 -24.62
C LEU A 104 10.88 2.03 -24.78
N LEU A 105 10.39 2.21 -26.01
CA LEU A 105 9.02 2.62 -26.28
C LEU A 105 7.99 1.59 -25.77
N HIS A 106 8.35 0.31 -25.80
CA HIS A 106 7.45 -0.81 -25.48
C HIS A 106 7.87 -1.61 -24.23
N GLU A 107 9.07 -1.39 -23.71
CA GLU A 107 9.53 -2.02 -22.48
C GLU A 107 9.07 -1.23 -21.25
N ALA A 108 8.87 -1.92 -20.10
CA ALA A 108 8.52 -1.25 -18.87
C ALA A 108 9.51 -0.12 -18.54
N ALA A 109 9.00 1.08 -18.24
CA ALA A 109 9.82 2.28 -17.95
C ALA A 109 10.79 2.06 -16.79
N ARG A 110 10.38 1.27 -15.80
CA ARG A 110 11.21 0.86 -14.65
C ARG A 110 12.20 -0.27 -14.97
N GLY A 111 12.15 -0.84 -16.16
CA GLY A 111 13.00 -1.95 -16.59
C GLY A 111 12.68 -3.30 -15.95
N LEU A 112 11.62 -3.41 -15.16
CA LEU A 112 11.10 -4.64 -14.56
C LEU A 112 9.97 -5.17 -15.45
N ALA A 113 10.12 -6.39 -15.96
CA ALA A 113 9.18 -6.96 -16.93
C ALA A 113 7.74 -7.12 -16.39
N ASP A 114 7.61 -7.34 -15.08
CA ASP A 114 6.36 -7.49 -14.35
C ASP A 114 5.85 -6.20 -13.70
N SER A 115 6.42 -5.04 -14.08
CA SER A 115 6.00 -3.75 -13.54
C SER A 115 4.61 -3.38 -14.04
N ASN A 116 3.64 -3.30 -13.14
CA ASN A 116 2.28 -2.83 -13.44
C ASN A 116 2.21 -1.33 -13.81
N TRP A 117 3.31 -0.57 -13.71
CA TRP A 117 3.42 0.80 -14.19
C TRP A 117 3.59 0.91 -15.70
N GLY A 118 3.93 -0.20 -16.36
CA GLY A 118 3.97 -0.35 -17.81
C GLY A 118 5.11 0.39 -18.52
N PRO A 119 4.99 0.47 -19.87
CA PRO A 119 5.88 1.26 -20.73
C PRO A 119 5.85 2.74 -20.42
N PRO A 120 6.73 3.58 -21.04
CA PRO A 120 6.82 5.02 -20.75
C PRO A 120 5.50 5.78 -20.89
N MET A 121 4.62 5.44 -21.87
CA MET A 121 3.33 6.10 -22.01
C MET A 121 2.40 5.78 -20.86
N SER A 122 2.27 4.51 -20.46
CA SER A 122 1.49 4.11 -19.29
C SER A 122 2.09 4.67 -18.01
N TYR A 123 3.43 4.71 -17.91
CA TYR A 123 4.10 5.33 -16.76
C TYR A 123 3.81 6.84 -16.69
N ALA A 124 3.82 7.55 -17.83
CA ALA A 124 3.46 8.97 -17.92
C ALA A 124 1.99 9.21 -17.54
N ALA A 125 1.10 8.30 -17.91
CA ALA A 125 -0.31 8.35 -17.56
C ALA A 125 -0.55 8.23 -16.04
N ASN A 126 0.26 7.45 -15.32
CA ASN A 126 0.18 7.39 -13.85
C ASN A 126 0.42 8.76 -13.16
N VAL A 127 1.13 9.66 -13.82
CA VAL A 127 1.55 10.96 -13.25
C VAL A 127 1.02 12.16 -14.03
N GLY A 128 0.09 11.93 -14.99
CA GLY A 128 -0.62 12.98 -15.71
C GLY A 128 0.24 13.79 -16.69
N GLN A 129 1.26 13.19 -17.30
CA GLN A 129 2.19 13.88 -18.22
C GLN A 129 1.72 13.82 -19.68
N ASP A 130 0.67 14.56 -20.00
CA ASP A 130 -0.01 14.55 -21.30
C ASP A 130 0.91 14.85 -22.50
N ALA A 131 1.84 15.81 -22.35
CA ALA A 131 2.79 16.15 -23.42
C ALA A 131 3.72 14.98 -23.74
N ILE A 132 4.16 14.23 -22.72
CA ILE A 132 4.97 13.02 -22.90
C ILE A 132 4.14 11.92 -23.55
N ILE A 133 2.90 11.72 -23.14
CA ILE A 133 1.97 10.74 -23.73
C ILE A 133 1.81 11.01 -25.22
N GLN A 134 1.52 12.26 -25.60
CA GLN A 134 1.36 12.63 -27.01
C GLN A 134 2.64 12.39 -27.82
N MET A 135 3.79 12.82 -27.30
CA MET A 135 5.09 12.61 -27.95
C MET A 135 5.41 11.12 -28.15
N LEU A 136 5.14 10.28 -27.14
CA LEU A 136 5.37 8.83 -27.24
C LEU A 136 4.39 8.18 -28.24
N ARG A 137 3.15 8.65 -28.29
CA ARG A 137 2.16 8.23 -29.29
C ARG A 137 2.64 8.53 -30.71
N ASP A 138 3.15 9.73 -30.94
CA ASP A 138 3.68 10.16 -32.25
C ASP A 138 4.91 9.33 -32.67
N LEU A 139 5.68 8.81 -31.71
CA LEU A 139 6.80 7.90 -31.92
C LEU A 139 6.37 6.43 -32.08
N GLY A 140 5.07 6.12 -31.98
CA GLY A 140 4.53 4.78 -32.22
C GLY A 140 4.26 3.95 -30.98
N ALA A 141 4.16 4.53 -29.77
CA ALA A 141 3.70 3.81 -28.59
C ALA A 141 2.27 3.29 -28.79
N THR A 142 2.00 2.06 -28.36
CA THR A 142 0.73 1.35 -28.61
C THR A 142 -0.06 1.04 -27.35
N ASP A 143 0.46 1.29 -26.18
CA ASP A 143 -0.10 0.93 -24.86
C ASP A 143 -1.18 1.91 -24.36
N VAL A 144 -2.01 2.48 -25.30
CA VAL A 144 -3.06 3.48 -24.98
C VAL A 144 -4.09 2.94 -23.99
N GLN A 145 -4.51 1.67 -24.14
CA GLN A 145 -5.46 1.05 -23.23
C GLN A 145 -4.89 0.92 -21.82
N HIS A 146 -3.68 0.37 -21.69
CA HIS A 146 -3.03 0.25 -20.38
C HIS A 146 -2.77 1.63 -19.75
N ALA A 147 -2.37 2.64 -20.56
CA ALA A 147 -2.23 4.02 -20.09
C ALA A 147 -3.56 4.59 -19.54
N PHE A 148 -4.69 4.31 -20.21
CA PHE A 148 -6.02 4.71 -19.76
C PHE A 148 -6.38 4.08 -18.41
N ASP A 149 -6.18 2.77 -18.27
CA ASP A 149 -6.44 2.06 -17.02
C ASP A 149 -5.59 2.61 -15.87
N ARG A 150 -4.31 2.93 -16.16
CA ARG A 150 -3.39 3.55 -15.18
C ARG A 150 -3.83 4.98 -14.80
N ALA A 151 -4.28 5.77 -15.75
CA ALA A 151 -4.79 7.11 -15.49
C ALA A 151 -6.06 7.07 -14.61
N CYS A 152 -7.00 6.17 -14.91
CA CYS A 152 -8.20 5.97 -14.09
C CYS A 152 -7.84 5.50 -12.66
N LEU A 153 -6.93 4.54 -12.52
CA LEU A 153 -6.47 4.03 -11.23
C LEU A 153 -5.87 5.13 -10.36
N GLN A 154 -5.11 6.06 -10.96
CA GLN A 154 -4.43 7.16 -10.26
C GLN A 154 -5.27 8.44 -10.16
N GLY A 155 -6.47 8.47 -10.76
CA GLY A 155 -7.35 9.65 -10.77
C GLY A 155 -6.83 10.80 -11.63
N GLN A 156 -6.04 10.51 -12.65
CA GLN A 156 -5.59 11.48 -13.65
C GLN A 156 -6.69 11.70 -14.70
N ILE A 157 -7.76 12.36 -14.29
CA ILE A 157 -9.04 12.43 -15.03
C ILE A 157 -8.88 13.02 -16.44
N GLU A 158 -8.18 14.16 -16.56
CA GLU A 158 -7.96 14.80 -17.85
C GLU A 158 -7.14 13.93 -18.79
N THR A 159 -6.10 13.29 -18.26
CA THR A 159 -5.28 12.31 -18.99
C THR A 159 -6.12 11.12 -19.43
N ALA A 160 -6.96 10.57 -18.55
CA ALA A 160 -7.84 9.47 -18.90
C ALA A 160 -8.84 9.84 -20.01
N ARG A 161 -9.45 11.04 -19.96
CA ARG A 161 -10.34 11.56 -21.01
C ARG A 161 -9.61 11.69 -22.37
N ARG A 162 -8.35 12.17 -22.36
CA ARG A 162 -7.53 12.25 -23.59
C ARG A 162 -7.22 10.86 -24.16
N LEU A 163 -6.84 9.91 -23.30
CA LEU A 163 -6.58 8.53 -23.73
C LEU A 163 -7.84 7.85 -24.24
N HIS A 164 -9.01 8.13 -23.65
CA HIS A 164 -10.32 7.71 -24.17
C HIS A 164 -10.59 8.28 -25.57
N ALA A 165 -10.30 9.57 -25.80
CA ALA A 165 -10.40 10.20 -27.11
C ALA A 165 -9.41 9.59 -28.13
N MET A 166 -8.26 9.05 -27.67
CA MET A 166 -7.31 8.31 -28.50
C MET A 166 -7.74 6.86 -28.81
N GLY A 167 -8.90 6.42 -28.30
CA GLY A 167 -9.48 5.13 -28.63
C GLY A 167 -9.55 4.12 -27.48
N ALA A 168 -9.00 4.42 -26.30
CA ALA A 168 -9.19 3.54 -25.14
C ALA A 168 -10.65 3.50 -24.70
N ARG A 169 -11.07 2.39 -24.12
CA ARG A 169 -12.44 2.18 -23.61
C ARG A 169 -12.40 1.49 -22.23
N PRO A 170 -13.41 1.70 -21.37
CA PRO A 170 -13.60 0.82 -20.22
C PRO A 170 -13.73 -0.63 -20.69
N LEU A 171 -12.97 -1.52 -20.08
CA LEU A 171 -13.05 -2.96 -20.30
C LEU A 171 -13.72 -3.63 -19.08
N ALA A 172 -14.07 -4.90 -19.22
CA ALA A 172 -14.50 -5.71 -18.07
C ALA A 172 -13.44 -5.64 -16.96
N GLY A 173 -13.86 -5.36 -15.73
CA GLY A 173 -12.96 -5.20 -14.60
C GLY A 173 -12.23 -3.85 -14.47
N SER A 174 -12.42 -2.89 -15.39
CA SER A 174 -11.75 -1.57 -15.30
C SER A 174 -12.00 -0.84 -13.97
N VAL A 175 -13.14 -1.08 -13.31
CA VAL A 175 -13.49 -0.47 -12.01
C VAL A 175 -12.61 -0.99 -10.85
N MET A 176 -11.98 -2.16 -11.01
CA MET A 176 -11.16 -2.77 -9.95
C MET A 176 -9.96 -1.89 -9.56
N GLY A 177 -9.30 -1.25 -10.54
CA GLY A 177 -8.17 -0.37 -10.28
C GLY A 177 -8.49 0.80 -9.35
N PRO A 178 -9.48 1.66 -9.66
CA PRO A 178 -9.92 2.72 -8.76
C PRO A 178 -10.46 2.23 -7.41
N CYS A 179 -11.08 1.05 -7.35
CA CYS A 179 -11.49 0.43 -6.07
C CYS A 179 -10.28 0.04 -5.22
N GLU A 180 -9.25 -0.56 -5.83
CA GLU A 180 -8.00 -0.94 -5.15
C GLU A 180 -7.28 0.28 -4.55
N THR A 181 -7.23 1.39 -5.29
CA THR A 181 -6.53 2.61 -4.88
C THR A 181 -7.40 3.61 -4.13
N LEU A 182 -8.67 3.30 -3.90
CA LEU A 182 -9.66 4.17 -3.26
C LEU A 182 -9.79 5.53 -3.98
N ASN A 183 -9.98 5.49 -5.30
CA ASN A 183 -10.03 6.67 -6.13
C ASN A 183 -11.43 6.94 -6.70
N PRO A 184 -12.25 7.75 -6.02
CA PRO A 184 -13.62 8.02 -6.45
C PRO A 184 -13.71 8.79 -7.78
N ALA A 185 -12.72 9.63 -8.09
CA ALA A 185 -12.74 10.39 -9.35
C ALA A 185 -12.54 9.46 -10.57
N GLY A 186 -11.58 8.52 -10.47
CA GLY A 186 -11.38 7.49 -11.51
C GLY A 186 -12.57 6.57 -11.66
N LEU A 187 -13.18 6.16 -10.53
CA LEU A 187 -14.39 5.34 -10.52
C LEU A 187 -15.58 6.07 -11.16
N SER A 188 -15.79 7.34 -10.81
CA SER A 188 -16.84 8.17 -11.39
C SER A 188 -16.70 8.32 -12.90
N LEU A 189 -15.47 8.61 -13.39
CA LEU A 189 -15.20 8.68 -14.82
C LEU A 189 -15.51 7.38 -15.54
N LEU A 190 -15.13 6.24 -14.98
CA LEU A 190 -15.42 4.94 -15.60
C LEU A 190 -16.94 4.71 -15.72
N PHE A 191 -17.73 5.08 -14.69
CA PHE A 191 -19.19 5.01 -14.77
C PHE A 191 -19.78 5.97 -15.82
N GLU A 192 -19.24 7.20 -15.95
CA GLU A 192 -19.64 8.14 -17.00
C GLU A 192 -19.39 7.56 -18.40
N LEU A 193 -18.31 6.80 -18.57
CA LEU A 193 -17.93 6.17 -19.83
C LEU A 193 -18.61 4.81 -20.07
N GLY A 194 -19.53 4.40 -19.19
CA GLY A 194 -20.32 3.19 -19.34
C GLY A 194 -19.67 1.90 -18.85
N ALA A 195 -18.67 1.99 -17.94
CA ALA A 195 -18.09 0.80 -17.32
C ALA A 195 -19.15 0.04 -16.52
N GLU A 196 -19.13 -1.29 -16.63
CA GLU A 196 -19.93 -2.16 -15.78
C GLU A 196 -19.35 -2.22 -14.37
N PHE A 197 -20.23 -2.31 -13.37
CA PHE A 197 -19.87 -2.50 -12.00
C PHE A 197 -19.66 -3.98 -11.69
N ALA A 198 -18.54 -4.53 -12.16
CA ALA A 198 -18.14 -5.92 -11.98
C ALA A 198 -16.63 -6.09 -12.19
N ASP A 199 -16.07 -7.20 -11.78
CA ASP A 199 -14.74 -7.62 -12.16
C ASP A 199 -14.69 -8.15 -13.61
N GLU A 200 -13.53 -8.66 -14.03
CA GLU A 200 -13.31 -9.22 -15.36
C GLU A 200 -14.11 -10.52 -15.63
N HIS A 201 -14.64 -11.15 -14.58
CA HIS A 201 -15.47 -12.37 -14.64
C HIS A 201 -16.96 -12.08 -14.50
N GLY A 202 -17.34 -10.81 -14.33
CA GLY A 202 -18.74 -10.39 -14.14
C GLY A 202 -19.24 -10.47 -12.70
N ASP A 203 -18.33 -10.68 -11.72
CA ASP A 203 -18.69 -10.64 -10.31
C ASP A 203 -18.88 -9.20 -9.84
N ARG A 204 -20.12 -8.85 -9.49
CA ARG A 204 -20.53 -7.51 -9.04
C ARG A 204 -20.16 -7.22 -7.59
N LEU A 205 -19.82 -8.23 -6.80
CA LEU A 205 -19.41 -8.06 -5.40
C LEU A 205 -17.89 -7.85 -5.29
N ALA A 206 -17.10 -8.36 -6.24
CA ALA A 206 -15.65 -8.25 -6.22
C ALA A 206 -15.11 -6.82 -6.07
N PRO A 207 -15.67 -5.78 -6.75
CA PRO A 207 -15.24 -4.39 -6.56
C PRO A 207 -15.49 -3.87 -5.14
N ILE A 208 -16.61 -4.27 -4.49
CA ILE A 208 -16.94 -3.85 -3.12
C ILE A 208 -16.01 -4.53 -2.13
N GLY A 209 -15.86 -5.85 -2.24
CA GLY A 209 -14.96 -6.63 -1.40
C GLY A 209 -13.51 -6.12 -1.48
N LEU A 210 -13.03 -5.84 -2.69
CA LEU A 210 -11.70 -5.25 -2.90
C LEU A 210 -11.57 -3.89 -2.21
N LEU A 211 -12.55 -3.00 -2.38
CA LEU A 211 -12.56 -1.67 -1.78
C LEU A 211 -12.49 -1.71 -0.25
N LEU A 212 -13.23 -2.64 0.38
CA LEU A 212 -13.23 -2.80 1.83
C LEU A 212 -11.92 -3.40 2.35
N GLN A 213 -11.31 -4.35 1.63
CA GLN A 213 -10.14 -5.11 2.07
C GLN A 213 -8.81 -4.66 1.43
N THR A 214 -8.80 -3.60 0.61
CA THR A 214 -7.57 -3.11 -0.04
C THR A 214 -6.49 -2.71 0.95
N TYR A 215 -5.25 -2.69 0.46
CA TYR A 215 -4.09 -2.20 1.20
C TYR A 215 -4.03 -0.66 1.33
N CYS A 216 -4.77 0.08 0.52
CA CYS A 216 -4.79 1.54 0.59
C CYS A 216 -5.49 2.04 1.87
N ARG A 217 -4.95 3.09 2.47
CA ARG A 217 -5.51 3.76 3.65
C ARG A 217 -5.73 5.24 3.34
N THR A 218 -6.81 5.52 2.60
CA THR A 218 -7.22 6.85 2.18
C THR A 218 -8.69 7.04 2.57
N PRO A 219 -9.01 7.50 3.81
CA PRO A 219 -10.38 7.59 4.32
C PRO A 219 -11.34 8.28 3.35
N LYS A 220 -11.05 9.53 2.97
CA LYS A 220 -11.91 10.30 2.04
C LYS A 220 -12.12 9.60 0.70
N GLY A 221 -11.10 8.90 0.20
CA GLY A 221 -11.22 8.13 -1.03
C GLY A 221 -12.15 6.94 -0.87
N LYS A 222 -12.02 6.19 0.24
CA LYS A 222 -12.92 5.07 0.57
C LYS A 222 -14.36 5.55 0.69
N HIS A 223 -14.59 6.61 1.46
CA HIS A 223 -15.93 7.20 1.64
C HIS A 223 -16.55 7.57 0.29
N GLY A 224 -15.80 8.29 -0.55
CA GLY A 224 -16.28 8.69 -1.88
C GLY A 224 -16.60 7.51 -2.79
N CYS A 225 -15.77 6.46 -2.78
CA CYS A 225 -16.05 5.25 -3.58
C CYS A 225 -17.32 4.53 -3.08
N LEU A 226 -17.49 4.36 -1.76
CA LEU A 226 -18.68 3.71 -1.19
C LEU A 226 -19.97 4.50 -1.46
N GLU A 227 -19.94 5.83 -1.35
CA GLU A 227 -21.10 6.65 -1.66
C GLU A 227 -21.46 6.60 -3.16
N LEU A 228 -20.47 6.61 -4.06
CA LEU A 228 -20.71 6.37 -5.49
C LEU A 228 -21.36 5.01 -5.76
N MET A 229 -20.97 3.97 -5.04
CA MET A 229 -21.58 2.64 -5.16
C MET A 229 -23.04 2.66 -4.69
N VAL A 230 -23.33 3.34 -3.57
CA VAL A 230 -24.70 3.53 -3.07
C VAL A 230 -25.56 4.29 -4.09
N GLU A 231 -25.02 5.36 -4.70
CA GLU A 231 -25.70 6.10 -5.78
C GLU A 231 -25.98 5.21 -7.01
N LYS A 232 -25.15 4.19 -7.25
CA LYS A 232 -25.36 3.18 -8.31
C LYS A 232 -26.24 2.00 -7.88
N GLY A 233 -26.87 2.08 -6.71
CA GLY A 233 -27.86 1.10 -6.23
C GLY A 233 -27.27 -0.06 -5.42
N VAL A 234 -26.03 0.02 -4.98
CA VAL A 234 -25.47 -0.96 -4.04
C VAL A 234 -26.07 -0.73 -2.65
N SER A 235 -26.67 -1.79 -2.08
CA SER A 235 -27.14 -1.76 -0.70
C SER A 235 -26.02 -2.13 0.25
N LEU A 236 -25.66 -1.22 1.16
CA LEU A 236 -24.68 -1.46 2.21
C LEU A 236 -25.39 -1.71 3.54
N PRO A 237 -24.92 -2.65 4.39
CA PRO A 237 -25.56 -2.97 5.67
C PRO A 237 -25.48 -1.77 6.64
N ASP A 238 -26.57 -1.56 7.41
CA ASP A 238 -26.61 -0.56 8.49
C ASP A 238 -25.96 -1.14 9.76
N THR A 239 -24.62 -1.22 9.75
CA THR A 239 -23.83 -1.69 10.90
C THR A 239 -22.80 -0.66 11.34
N PRO A 240 -22.38 -0.65 12.63
CA PRO A 240 -21.37 0.29 13.11
C PRO A 240 -20.03 0.21 12.36
N PRO A 241 -19.46 -0.99 12.05
CA PRO A 241 -18.26 -1.05 11.23
C PRO A 241 -18.44 -0.48 9.82
N MET A 242 -19.61 -0.69 9.18
CA MET A 242 -19.89 -0.12 7.87
C MET A 242 -20.02 1.40 7.94
N ALA A 243 -20.57 1.94 9.02
CA ALA A 243 -20.62 3.39 9.23
C ALA A 243 -19.20 3.98 9.35
N VAL A 244 -18.25 3.27 9.99
CA VAL A 244 -16.82 3.66 10.00
C VAL A 244 -16.24 3.60 8.59
N HIS A 245 -16.44 2.51 7.84
CA HIS A 245 -15.96 2.40 6.45
C HIS A 245 -16.47 3.52 5.54
N ARG A 246 -17.67 4.04 5.79
CA ARG A 246 -18.31 5.12 5.03
C ARG A 246 -17.99 6.52 5.56
N GLY A 247 -17.31 6.65 6.70
CA GLY A 247 -17.05 7.95 7.33
C GLY A 247 -18.29 8.63 7.90
N ARG A 248 -19.36 7.88 8.22
CA ARG A 248 -20.69 8.38 8.57
C ARG A 248 -20.88 8.47 10.08
N ILE A 249 -20.44 9.59 10.66
CA ILE A 249 -20.62 9.88 12.12
C ILE A 249 -22.10 9.92 12.47
N ASP A 250 -22.97 10.46 11.60
CA ASP A 250 -24.41 10.50 11.83
C ASP A 250 -25.05 9.12 11.99
N LEU A 251 -24.58 8.11 11.23
CA LEU A 251 -24.99 6.71 11.42
C LEU A 251 -24.46 6.16 12.74
N LEU A 252 -23.20 6.46 13.09
CA LEU A 252 -22.62 6.05 14.38
C LEU A 252 -23.37 6.64 15.56
N GLU A 253 -23.78 7.91 15.48
CA GLU A 253 -24.64 8.55 16.50
C GLU A 253 -25.99 7.81 16.64
N ALA A 254 -26.59 7.41 15.53
CA ALA A 254 -27.82 6.64 15.54
C ALA A 254 -27.63 5.26 16.17
N HIS A 255 -26.51 4.59 15.88
CA HIS A 255 -26.15 3.30 16.52
C HIS A 255 -25.90 3.46 18.01
N LEU A 256 -25.12 4.50 18.44
CA LEU A 256 -24.82 4.75 19.84
C LEU A 256 -26.09 5.04 20.66
N ARG A 257 -27.05 5.75 20.09
CA ARG A 257 -28.35 5.99 20.75
C ARG A 257 -29.16 4.70 20.96
N ARG A 258 -29.02 3.72 20.05
CA ARG A 258 -29.70 2.41 20.12
C ARG A 258 -28.97 1.43 21.05
N ASP A 259 -27.64 1.50 21.11
CA ASP A 259 -26.77 0.63 21.90
C ASP A 259 -25.73 1.46 22.66
N PRO A 260 -25.97 1.81 23.93
CA PRO A 260 -25.01 2.55 24.76
C PRO A 260 -23.68 1.79 25.00
N HIS A 261 -23.65 0.46 24.80
CA HIS A 261 -22.46 -0.36 24.94
C HIS A 261 -21.61 -0.39 23.67
N LEU A 262 -22.01 0.29 22.62
CA LEU A 262 -21.32 0.33 21.33
C LEU A 262 -19.82 0.66 21.45
N LEU A 263 -19.46 1.56 22.37
CA LEU A 263 -18.07 2.01 22.56
C LEU A 263 -17.13 0.91 23.07
N THR A 264 -17.67 -0.13 23.71
CA THR A 264 -16.92 -1.28 24.26
C THR A 264 -17.20 -2.57 23.51
N ARG A 265 -18.19 -2.55 22.60
CA ARG A 265 -18.56 -3.73 21.80
C ARG A 265 -17.40 -4.11 20.88
N THR A 266 -17.11 -5.41 20.83
CA THR A 266 -16.15 -5.99 19.89
C THR A 266 -16.87 -6.57 18.68
N PHE A 267 -16.23 -6.54 17.53
CA PHE A 267 -16.80 -6.93 16.25
C PHE A 267 -16.02 -8.14 15.68
N PRO A 268 -16.69 -9.21 15.29
CA PRO A 268 -16.07 -10.31 14.59
C PRO A 268 -15.68 -9.91 13.17
N HIS A 269 -14.87 -10.73 12.51
CA HIS A 269 -14.34 -10.41 11.17
C HIS A 269 -15.44 -10.16 10.14
N GLU A 270 -16.49 -10.95 10.16
CA GLU A 270 -17.62 -10.90 9.23
C GLU A 270 -18.50 -9.65 9.38
N GLU A 271 -18.51 -9.00 10.55
CA GLU A 271 -19.19 -7.71 10.71
C GLU A 271 -18.32 -6.55 10.17
N ILE A 272 -16.98 -6.68 10.21
CA ILE A 272 -16.05 -5.69 9.68
C ILE A 272 -15.94 -5.82 8.15
N TYR A 273 -15.94 -7.09 7.67
CA TYR A 273 -15.77 -7.46 6.26
C TYR A 273 -16.87 -8.44 5.85
N PRO A 274 -18.07 -7.93 5.52
CA PRO A 274 -19.21 -8.78 5.19
C PRO A 274 -18.97 -9.62 3.92
N SER A 275 -19.13 -10.93 4.01
CA SER A 275 -18.96 -11.84 2.87
C SER A 275 -20.03 -11.63 1.80
N GLU A 276 -21.23 -11.18 2.19
CA GLU A 276 -22.30 -10.79 1.28
C GLU A 276 -21.96 -9.55 0.41
N LEU A 277 -20.90 -8.84 0.73
CA LEU A 277 -20.32 -7.76 -0.07
C LEU A 277 -19.06 -8.20 -0.83
N GLY A 278 -18.79 -9.49 -0.95
CA GLY A 278 -17.63 -10.03 -1.64
C GLY A 278 -16.32 -10.00 -0.84
N CYS A 279 -16.40 -9.73 0.48
CA CYS A 279 -15.21 -9.78 1.31
C CYS A 279 -14.76 -11.22 1.56
N SER A 280 -13.45 -11.45 1.62
CA SER A 280 -12.88 -12.74 1.97
C SER A 280 -13.06 -13.05 3.45
N THR A 281 -13.37 -14.30 3.76
CA THR A 281 -13.38 -14.83 5.13
C THR A 281 -11.97 -15.11 5.67
N ASP A 282 -10.95 -15.17 4.81
CA ASP A 282 -9.55 -15.24 5.23
C ASP A 282 -9.09 -13.88 5.78
N GLN A 283 -8.99 -13.82 7.11
CA GLN A 283 -8.59 -12.59 7.83
C GLN A 283 -7.25 -12.03 7.38
N SER A 284 -6.36 -12.87 6.85
CA SER A 284 -5.05 -12.43 6.36
C SER A 284 -5.12 -11.58 5.09
N LEU A 285 -6.19 -11.72 4.30
CA LEU A 285 -6.39 -10.96 3.05
C LEU A 285 -6.90 -9.54 3.27
N ALA A 286 -7.36 -9.19 4.47
CA ALA A 286 -7.78 -7.83 4.79
C ALA A 286 -6.59 -6.84 4.95
N LEU A 287 -5.36 -7.31 4.85
CA LEU A 287 -4.10 -6.53 4.77
C LEU A 287 -3.95 -5.47 5.87
N HIS A 288 -4.48 -5.73 7.06
CA HIS A 288 -4.32 -4.87 8.23
C HIS A 288 -2.99 -5.12 8.99
N GLY A 289 -2.53 -4.15 9.77
CA GLY A 289 -1.30 -4.26 10.56
C GLY A 289 -1.46 -5.17 11.78
N THR A 290 -2.48 -4.92 12.60
CA THR A 290 -2.84 -5.76 13.75
C THR A 290 -4.10 -6.57 13.46
N PRO A 291 -4.36 -7.72 14.14
CA PRO A 291 -5.64 -8.42 14.03
C PRO A 291 -6.82 -7.50 14.35
N LEU A 292 -7.89 -7.54 13.54
CA LEU A 292 -9.10 -6.73 13.76
C LEU A 292 -10.30 -7.55 14.23
N ALA A 293 -10.33 -8.87 14.03
CA ALA A 293 -11.38 -9.72 14.58
C ALA A 293 -11.42 -9.62 16.12
N GLY A 294 -12.59 -9.40 16.69
CA GLY A 294 -12.75 -9.21 18.12
C GLY A 294 -12.31 -7.84 18.64
N THR A 295 -12.21 -6.83 17.78
CA THR A 295 -11.81 -5.47 18.18
C THR A 295 -12.99 -4.50 18.22
N THR A 296 -12.79 -3.33 18.84
CA THR A 296 -13.78 -2.25 18.92
C THR A 296 -13.67 -1.28 17.75
N LEU A 297 -14.64 -0.38 17.59
CA LEU A 297 -14.60 0.67 16.57
C LEU A 297 -13.32 1.51 16.61
N LEU A 298 -12.78 1.77 17.81
CA LEU A 298 -11.56 2.58 17.93
C LEU A 298 -10.33 1.88 17.33
N HIS A 299 -10.22 0.55 17.44
CA HIS A 299 -9.17 -0.22 16.75
C HIS A 299 -9.35 -0.17 15.21
N ILE A 300 -10.59 -0.30 14.74
CA ILE A 300 -10.93 -0.21 13.32
C ILE A 300 -10.53 1.17 12.77
N CYS A 301 -10.85 2.24 13.50
CA CYS A 301 -10.46 3.60 13.12
C CYS A 301 -8.93 3.75 12.99
N VAL A 302 -8.14 3.14 13.88
CA VAL A 302 -6.67 3.18 13.81
C VAL A 302 -6.15 2.50 12.55
N ASP A 303 -6.65 1.32 12.20
CA ASP A 303 -6.18 0.60 11.02
C ASP A 303 -6.55 1.34 9.72
N PHE A 304 -7.75 1.89 9.64
CA PHE A 304 -8.24 2.60 8.46
C PHE A 304 -7.88 4.09 8.41
N ASP A 305 -7.12 4.60 9.38
CA ASP A 305 -6.70 6.01 9.48
C ASP A 305 -7.89 7.00 9.65
N GLU A 306 -8.98 6.54 10.24
CA GLU A 306 -10.23 7.32 10.48
C GLU A 306 -10.09 8.20 11.72
N ILE A 307 -9.17 9.16 11.68
CA ILE A 307 -8.78 9.95 12.85
C ILE A 307 -9.93 10.85 13.37
N GLU A 308 -10.80 11.35 12.48
CA GLU A 308 -11.93 12.20 12.87
C GLU A 308 -13.02 11.38 13.58
N ILE A 309 -13.28 10.17 13.09
CA ILE A 309 -14.21 9.25 13.78
C ILE A 309 -13.63 8.83 15.14
N ALA A 310 -12.33 8.52 15.21
CA ALA A 310 -11.67 8.17 16.45
C ALA A 310 -11.78 9.31 17.48
N ARG A 311 -11.58 10.56 17.07
CA ARG A 311 -11.75 11.74 17.90
C ARG A 311 -13.17 11.82 18.44
N TRP A 312 -14.15 11.70 17.55
CA TRP A 312 -15.56 11.69 17.96
C TRP A 312 -15.87 10.54 18.94
N LEU A 313 -15.41 9.32 18.70
CA LEU A 313 -15.60 8.19 19.62
C LEU A 313 -15.02 8.48 21.03
N ILE A 314 -13.83 9.08 21.09
CA ILE A 314 -13.19 9.46 22.35
C ILE A 314 -14.01 10.56 23.07
N GLU A 315 -14.53 11.54 22.33
CA GLU A 315 -15.42 12.59 22.86
C GLU A 315 -16.75 12.01 23.38
N GLN A 316 -17.23 10.90 22.79
CA GLN A 316 -18.39 10.17 23.32
C GLN A 316 -18.04 9.25 24.50
N GLY A 317 -16.79 9.21 24.95
CA GLY A 317 -16.34 8.45 26.11
C GLY A 317 -15.74 7.07 25.79
N ALA A 318 -15.31 6.82 24.56
CA ALA A 318 -14.58 5.59 24.24
C ALA A 318 -13.24 5.56 25.00
N ASP A 319 -12.97 4.45 25.69
CA ASP A 319 -11.71 4.22 26.39
C ASP A 319 -10.57 3.96 25.39
N VAL A 320 -9.55 4.81 25.39
CA VAL A 320 -8.36 4.65 24.55
C VAL A 320 -7.52 3.41 24.92
N ASN A 321 -7.75 2.83 26.10
CA ASN A 321 -7.13 1.59 26.58
C ASN A 321 -8.05 0.37 26.44
N VAL A 322 -9.16 0.51 25.71
CA VAL A 322 -10.07 -0.60 25.45
C VAL A 322 -9.30 -1.78 24.82
N LYS A 323 -9.59 -2.99 25.32
CA LYS A 323 -8.87 -4.19 24.89
C LYS A 323 -9.71 -4.99 23.86
N ALA A 324 -9.03 -5.51 22.86
CA ALA A 324 -9.60 -6.52 21.98
C ALA A 324 -9.98 -7.78 22.76
N ALA A 325 -10.96 -8.52 22.26
CA ALA A 325 -11.34 -9.83 22.80
C ALA A 325 -10.13 -10.79 22.76
N VAL A 326 -10.11 -11.73 23.70
CA VAL A 326 -9.10 -12.80 23.75
C VAL A 326 -9.73 -14.07 23.15
N ASP A 327 -9.03 -14.70 22.23
CA ASP A 327 -9.46 -15.96 21.62
C ASP A 327 -9.19 -17.19 22.52
N ALA A 328 -9.62 -18.36 22.07
CA ALA A 328 -9.46 -19.61 22.84
C ALA A 328 -7.98 -20.02 23.06
N ASP A 329 -7.07 -19.53 22.22
CA ASP A 329 -5.63 -19.81 22.30
C ASP A 329 -4.87 -18.75 23.14
N GLY A 330 -5.59 -17.77 23.70
CA GLY A 330 -5.05 -16.71 24.55
C GLY A 330 -4.44 -15.54 23.78
N PHE A 331 -4.78 -15.34 22.49
CA PHE A 331 -4.37 -14.17 21.71
C PHE A 331 -5.46 -13.11 21.69
N GLY A 332 -5.05 -11.86 21.77
CA GLY A 332 -5.90 -10.67 21.86
C GLY A 332 -5.43 -9.71 22.94
N SER A 333 -6.38 -9.03 23.58
CA SER A 333 -6.12 -8.05 24.66
C SER A 333 -5.27 -6.83 24.25
N HIS A 334 -4.97 -6.66 22.96
CA HIS A 334 -4.27 -5.48 22.48
C HIS A 334 -5.19 -4.25 22.47
N THR A 335 -4.58 -3.09 22.69
CA THR A 335 -5.26 -1.79 22.65
C THR A 335 -5.09 -1.14 21.26
N PRO A 336 -5.84 -0.08 20.92
CA PRO A 336 -5.68 0.65 19.66
C PRO A 336 -4.25 1.13 19.39
N LEU A 337 -3.45 1.39 20.42
CA LEU A 337 -2.07 1.84 20.27
C LEU A 337 -1.16 0.82 19.55
N PHE A 338 -1.42 -0.49 19.66
CA PHE A 338 -0.70 -1.52 18.91
C PHE A 338 -0.86 -1.33 17.39
N GLY A 339 -2.05 -0.96 16.91
CA GLY A 339 -2.32 -0.66 15.51
C GLY A 339 -1.59 0.59 14.98
N CYS A 340 -1.24 1.52 15.86
CA CYS A 340 -0.40 2.66 15.49
C CYS A 340 1.06 2.23 15.24
N VAL A 341 1.55 1.22 15.95
CA VAL A 341 2.94 0.74 15.86
C VAL A 341 3.17 -0.10 14.62
N VAL A 342 2.29 -1.08 14.36
CA VAL A 342 2.36 -1.90 13.16
C VAL A 342 1.13 -1.62 12.31
N SER A 343 1.34 -1.03 11.17
CA SER A 343 0.28 -0.56 10.29
C SER A 343 0.64 -0.76 8.82
N GLN A 344 -0.38 -0.71 7.96
CA GLN A 344 -0.19 -0.84 6.52
C GLN A 344 0.81 0.20 6.00
N PRO A 345 1.93 -0.20 5.33
CA PRO A 345 2.95 0.73 4.85
C PRO A 345 2.47 1.62 3.70
N ASN A 346 1.46 1.18 2.94
CA ASN A 346 0.90 1.94 1.81
C ASN A 346 -0.17 2.95 2.24
N ARG A 347 0.12 3.72 3.27
CA ARG A 347 -0.70 4.87 3.64
C ARG A 347 -0.38 6.02 2.70
N CYS A 348 -1.27 6.32 1.77
CA CYS A 348 -1.07 7.35 0.75
C CYS A 348 -0.58 8.67 1.37
N GLY A 349 0.71 8.97 1.23
CA GLY A 349 1.33 10.23 1.65
C GLY A 349 1.64 10.40 3.15
N ARG A 350 1.35 9.42 4.02
CA ARG A 350 1.52 9.54 5.47
C ARG A 350 2.48 8.53 6.10
N GLN A 351 3.38 7.97 5.36
CA GLN A 351 4.41 7.09 5.92
C GLN A 351 5.23 7.85 6.97
N GLY A 352 5.25 7.36 8.20
CA GLY A 352 5.96 7.99 9.32
C GLY A 352 5.16 9.03 10.12
N ASP A 353 3.88 9.26 9.83
CA ASP A 353 3.03 10.10 10.67
C ASP A 353 2.65 9.38 11.98
N ALA A 354 2.77 10.11 13.10
CA ALA A 354 2.38 9.64 14.43
C ALA A 354 1.08 10.33 14.94
N ALA A 355 0.27 10.90 14.07
CA ALA A 355 -0.91 11.68 14.46
C ALA A 355 -1.89 10.87 15.30
N PHE A 356 -2.18 9.64 14.90
CA PHE A 356 -3.06 8.75 15.64
C PHE A 356 -2.50 8.38 17.02
N ALA A 357 -1.21 8.02 17.09
CA ALA A 357 -0.56 7.74 18.38
C ALA A 357 -0.53 8.99 19.29
N ARG A 358 -0.32 10.19 18.72
CA ARG A 358 -0.44 11.44 19.49
C ARG A 358 -1.84 11.65 20.06
N LEU A 359 -2.87 11.37 19.28
CA LEU A 359 -4.27 11.45 19.72
C LEU A 359 -4.48 10.50 20.91
N LEU A 360 -4.18 9.21 20.76
CA LEU A 360 -4.40 8.21 21.80
C LEU A 360 -3.58 8.50 23.08
N LEU A 361 -2.28 8.76 22.94
CA LEU A 361 -1.39 9.07 24.07
C LEU A 361 -1.75 10.40 24.74
N GLY A 362 -2.28 11.37 23.98
CA GLY A 362 -2.80 12.63 24.51
C GLY A 362 -4.06 12.46 25.37
N HIS A 363 -4.82 11.40 25.15
CA HIS A 363 -6.00 11.04 25.95
C HIS A 363 -5.73 9.91 26.96
N GLY A 364 -4.46 9.65 27.30
CA GLY A 364 -4.09 8.74 28.37
C GLY A 364 -3.95 7.27 27.95
N ALA A 365 -3.67 6.98 26.69
CA ALA A 365 -3.32 5.61 26.30
C ALA A 365 -2.06 5.16 27.03
N ASP A 366 -2.12 3.98 27.67
CA ASP A 366 -1.00 3.37 28.37
C ASP A 366 -0.05 2.67 27.37
N PRO A 367 1.20 3.17 27.21
CA PRO A 367 2.16 2.58 26.30
C PRO A 367 2.74 1.23 26.79
N ASN A 368 2.38 0.78 27.99
CA ASN A 368 2.92 -0.42 28.63
C ASN A 368 1.90 -1.55 28.79
N VAL A 369 0.69 -1.42 28.23
CA VAL A 369 -0.28 -2.51 28.19
C VAL A 369 0.34 -3.72 27.51
N ARG A 370 0.16 -4.91 28.11
CA ARG A 370 0.64 -6.18 27.55
C ARG A 370 -0.47 -6.94 26.84
N ALA A 371 -0.12 -7.55 25.72
CA ALA A 371 -1.03 -8.32 24.89
C ALA A 371 -0.29 -9.49 24.24
N SER A 372 -1.07 -10.49 23.79
CA SER A 372 -0.53 -11.55 22.94
C SER A 372 -1.20 -11.47 21.56
N LEU A 373 -0.40 -11.41 20.50
CA LEU A 373 -0.89 -11.29 19.14
C LEU A 373 -0.31 -12.40 18.27
N ARG A 374 -1.07 -12.82 17.27
CA ARG A 374 -0.57 -13.63 16.18
C ARG A 374 -0.90 -12.95 14.86
N LYS A 375 0.07 -12.93 13.94
CA LYS A 375 -0.08 -12.22 12.68
C LYS A 375 0.57 -12.96 11.52
N ARG A 376 -0.19 -13.10 10.46
CA ARG A 376 0.24 -13.52 9.13
C ARG A 376 0.08 -12.33 8.19
N LEU A 377 1.12 -12.03 7.43
CA LEU A 377 1.03 -11.09 6.30
C LEU A 377 0.79 -11.86 5.01
N ARG A 378 0.24 -11.16 4.00
CA ARG A 378 0.03 -11.70 2.66
C ARG A 378 0.73 -10.79 1.66
N PHE A 379 1.14 -11.38 0.53
CA PHE A 379 1.83 -10.68 -0.56
C PHE A 379 3.20 -10.10 -0.14
N VAL A 380 3.85 -10.73 0.81
CA VAL A 380 5.21 -10.46 1.31
C VAL A 380 6.10 -11.69 1.19
N ALA A 381 7.40 -11.54 1.45
CA ALA A 381 8.34 -12.65 1.33
C ALA A 381 8.11 -13.75 2.38
N ASP A 382 7.69 -13.39 3.60
CA ASP A 382 7.35 -14.32 4.67
C ASP A 382 5.85 -14.25 4.96
N GLU A 383 5.11 -15.23 4.48
CA GLU A 383 3.67 -15.40 4.69
C GLU A 383 3.34 -16.40 5.81
N THR A 384 4.29 -16.74 6.67
CA THR A 384 4.02 -17.65 7.79
C THR A 384 3.29 -16.95 8.94
N MET A 385 2.63 -17.72 9.81
CA MET A 385 2.01 -17.21 11.03
C MET A 385 3.07 -17.01 12.10
N HIS A 386 3.18 -15.79 12.62
CA HIS A 386 4.05 -15.45 13.73
C HIS A 386 3.27 -15.18 15.00
N GLU A 387 3.78 -15.64 16.13
CA GLU A 387 3.19 -15.45 17.46
C GLU A 387 4.08 -14.52 18.30
N TYR A 388 3.43 -13.62 19.00
CA TYR A 388 4.05 -12.62 19.88
C TYR A 388 3.30 -12.66 21.22
N ARG A 389 3.92 -13.26 22.24
CA ARG A 389 3.29 -13.44 23.55
C ARG A 389 3.79 -12.40 24.53
N ASP A 390 2.86 -11.85 25.34
CA ASP A 390 3.11 -10.92 26.42
C ASP A 390 3.99 -9.73 26.00
N VAL A 391 3.64 -9.07 24.91
CA VAL A 391 4.38 -7.93 24.35
C VAL A 391 3.71 -6.61 24.69
N THR A 392 4.51 -5.57 24.91
CA THR A 392 4.05 -4.17 24.93
C THR A 392 3.94 -3.64 23.49
N PRO A 393 3.30 -2.49 23.23
CA PRO A 393 3.31 -1.87 21.92
C PRO A 393 4.73 -1.67 21.36
N LEU A 394 5.70 -1.31 22.21
CA LEU A 394 7.09 -1.14 21.79
C LEU A 394 7.73 -2.48 21.42
N ALA A 395 7.63 -3.51 22.28
CA ALA A 395 8.13 -4.86 22.00
C ALA A 395 7.46 -5.49 20.78
N TRP A 396 6.17 -5.22 20.53
CA TRP A 396 5.44 -5.62 19.33
C TRP A 396 6.14 -5.09 18.07
N GLY A 397 6.45 -3.79 18.00
CA GLY A 397 7.15 -3.19 16.88
C GLY A 397 8.59 -3.69 16.72
N GLU A 398 9.35 -3.84 17.82
CA GLU A 398 10.72 -4.32 17.76
C GLU A 398 10.83 -5.75 17.24
N ARG A 399 9.89 -6.63 17.63
CA ARG A 399 9.90 -8.07 17.30
C ARG A 399 9.13 -8.40 16.03
N PHE A 400 8.39 -7.44 15.43
CA PHE A 400 7.56 -7.72 14.26
C PHE A 400 8.40 -8.23 13.08
N HIS A 401 7.98 -9.33 12.45
CA HIS A 401 8.75 -10.07 11.45
C HIS A 401 9.03 -9.27 10.17
N ASP A 402 8.18 -8.30 9.81
CA ASP A 402 8.42 -7.40 8.68
C ASP A 402 8.56 -5.95 9.15
N GLN A 403 9.79 -5.47 9.25
CA GLN A 403 10.12 -4.15 9.75
C GLN A 403 9.66 -3.01 8.82
N GLY A 404 9.26 -3.32 7.58
CA GLY A 404 8.63 -2.37 6.66
C GLY A 404 7.24 -1.91 7.11
N TRP A 405 6.57 -2.70 7.96
CA TRP A 405 5.25 -2.39 8.54
C TRP A 405 5.33 -1.57 9.83
N VAL A 406 6.52 -1.41 10.40
CA VAL A 406 6.71 -0.74 11.70
C VAL A 406 6.85 0.77 11.54
N ASN A 407 5.99 1.53 12.21
CA ASN A 407 6.04 2.99 12.22
C ASN A 407 7.07 3.49 13.24
N ARG A 408 8.26 3.85 12.74
CA ARG A 408 9.39 4.31 13.57
C ARG A 408 9.10 5.62 14.31
N ALA A 409 8.27 6.52 13.75
CA ALA A 409 7.90 7.76 14.42
C ALA A 409 7.00 7.49 15.62
N VAL A 410 6.10 6.52 15.51
CA VAL A 410 5.26 6.07 16.65
C VAL A 410 6.12 5.40 17.70
N MET A 411 7.06 4.51 17.32
CA MET A 411 7.98 3.87 18.26
C MET A 411 8.75 4.91 19.10
N LYS A 412 9.30 5.92 18.42
CA LYS A 412 10.01 7.04 19.10
C LYS A 412 9.08 7.77 20.09
N LEU A 413 7.86 8.11 19.65
CA LEU A 413 6.88 8.79 20.50
C LEU A 413 6.49 7.95 21.72
N ILE A 414 6.33 6.63 21.58
CA ILE A 414 6.05 5.71 22.68
C ILE A 414 7.17 5.73 23.71
N VAL A 415 8.45 5.69 23.29
CA VAL A 415 9.61 5.80 24.19
C VAL A 415 9.61 7.15 24.93
N GLU A 416 9.35 8.26 24.23
CA GLU A 416 9.25 9.60 24.82
C GLU A 416 8.12 9.71 25.88
N ARG A 417 7.10 8.85 25.79
CA ARG A 417 5.97 8.77 26.73
C ARG A 417 6.12 7.67 27.78
N GLY A 418 7.33 7.13 27.96
CA GLY A 418 7.65 6.13 28.99
C GLY A 418 7.30 4.69 28.64
N GLY A 419 7.08 4.39 27.37
CA GLY A 419 6.89 3.01 26.89
C GLY A 419 8.16 2.18 27.07
N LYS A 420 7.98 0.93 27.48
CA LYS A 420 9.05 -0.06 27.72
C LYS A 420 8.86 -1.28 26.81
N PRO A 421 9.94 -1.95 26.41
CA PRO A 421 9.87 -3.20 25.64
C PRO A 421 9.31 -4.38 26.44
#